data_fe6d4aa0459d2ab4b085c511a58ecb58
#
_entry.id   fe6d4aa0459d2ab4b085c511a58ecb58
#
_cell.length_a   1.000
_cell.length_b   1.000
_cell.length_c   1.000
_cell.angle_alpha   90.00
_cell.angle_beta   90.00
_cell.angle_gamma   90.00
#
_symmetry.space_group_name_H-M   'P 1'
#
loop_
_entity.id
_entity.type
_entity.pdbx_description
1 polymer ?
#
loop_
_entity_poly.entity_id
_entity_poly.type
_entity_poly.pdbx_seq_one_letter_code
_entity_poly.pdbx_strand_id
1 'polypeptide(L)'
;NVMWSLDQKIRNNKVINNNLQEQAQVIYNDMFITNANPSWQSGQLSDLITVRYGKDHKNLADGTYPVYGSGGIMRYVERPLYDKESVLIPRKGTLNNVMYVNEPFWSVDTMFFTEMRLPDVAKFVFHFVKSRDLVALNAGSAVPSMTTDILNAMELLIPDADTLTKFENVVAPMYLTVQQNTQESSKLAELRDSLLPRLMSGELDVSNIDL
;
A
#
# COMPACT_ATOMS: atom_id res chain seq x y z
N ASN A 1 -8.39 30.50 8.85
CA ASN A 1 -9.20 29.53 9.62
C ASN A 1 -8.44 28.22 9.78
N VAL A 2 -8.08 27.88 11.04
CA VAL A 2 -7.26 26.70 11.40
C VAL A 2 -7.78 25.41 10.73
N MET A 3 -9.09 25.19 10.76
CA MET A 3 -9.74 24.01 10.16
C MET A 3 -9.45 23.90 8.66
N TRP A 4 -9.55 25.02 7.96
CA TRP A 4 -9.25 25.07 6.53
C TRP A 4 -7.79 24.75 6.24
N SER A 5 -6.84 25.25 7.07
CA SER A 5 -5.41 24.96 6.91
C SER A 5 -5.08 23.49 7.13
N LEU A 6 -5.73 22.82 8.12
CA LEU A 6 -5.59 21.38 8.34
C LEU A 6 -6.10 20.58 7.13
N ASP A 7 -7.30 20.91 6.63
CA ASP A 7 -7.85 20.25 5.46
C ASP A 7 -7.02 20.46 4.19
N GLN A 8 -6.46 21.66 4.01
CA GLN A 8 -5.56 21.94 2.89
C GLN A 8 -4.27 21.12 2.98
N LYS A 9 -3.68 21.01 4.17
CA LYS A 9 -2.46 20.19 4.34
C LYS A 9 -2.72 18.71 4.05
N ILE A 10 -3.85 18.16 4.54
CA ILE A 10 -4.27 16.79 4.25
C ILE A 10 -4.45 16.59 2.74
N ARG A 11 -5.11 17.50 2.04
CA ARG A 11 -5.29 17.44 0.59
C ARG A 11 -3.96 17.53 -0.16
N ASN A 12 -3.09 18.44 0.24
CA ASN A 12 -1.77 18.58 -0.37
C ASN A 12 -0.93 17.31 -0.21
N ASN A 13 -0.92 16.71 0.97
CA ASN A 13 -0.24 15.44 1.22
C ASN A 13 -0.78 14.34 0.29
N LYS A 14 -2.10 14.26 0.10
CA LYS A 14 -2.71 13.29 -0.82
C LYS A 14 -2.28 13.52 -2.28
N VAL A 15 -2.25 14.77 -2.74
CA VAL A 15 -1.78 15.11 -4.10
C VAL A 15 -0.32 14.74 -4.28
N ILE A 16 0.54 15.09 -3.31
CA ILE A 16 1.96 14.73 -3.34
C ILE A 16 2.13 13.21 -3.37
N ASN A 17 1.41 12.48 -2.54
CA ASN A 17 1.49 11.01 -2.48
C ASN A 17 1.10 10.37 -3.81
N ASN A 18 0.02 10.84 -4.46
CA ASN A 18 -0.39 10.35 -5.76
C ASN A 18 0.70 10.62 -6.82
N ASN A 19 1.25 11.84 -6.86
CA ASN A 19 2.32 12.19 -7.80
C ASN A 19 3.57 11.32 -7.59
N LEU A 20 3.98 11.06 -6.35
CA LEU A 20 5.12 10.21 -6.05
C LEU A 20 4.89 8.75 -6.49
N GLN A 21 3.68 8.23 -6.28
CA GLN A 21 3.33 6.88 -6.73
C GLN A 21 3.28 6.77 -8.25
N GLU A 22 2.77 7.79 -8.94
CA GLU A 22 2.78 7.87 -10.41
C GLU A 22 4.21 7.94 -10.97
N GLN A 23 5.07 8.77 -10.37
CA GLN A 23 6.48 8.84 -10.75
C GLN A 23 7.20 7.50 -10.55
N ALA A 24 6.97 6.82 -9.41
CA ALA A 24 7.54 5.50 -9.18
C ALA A 24 7.04 4.47 -10.22
N GLN A 25 5.77 4.55 -10.65
CA GLN A 25 5.24 3.71 -11.73
C GLN A 25 5.89 4.01 -13.08
N VAL A 26 6.15 5.27 -13.39
CA VAL A 26 6.86 5.66 -14.63
C VAL A 26 8.29 5.12 -14.63
N ILE A 27 9.00 5.23 -13.51
CA ILE A 27 10.36 4.68 -13.35
C ILE A 27 10.35 3.16 -13.51
N TYR A 28 9.37 2.47 -12.89
CA TYR A 28 9.18 1.04 -13.07
C TYR A 28 8.97 0.67 -14.54
N ASN A 29 8.08 1.37 -15.24
CA ASN A 29 7.79 1.13 -16.66
C ASN A 29 9.02 1.37 -17.54
N ASP A 30 9.79 2.43 -17.25
CA ASP A 30 11.02 2.72 -17.96
C ASP A 30 12.06 1.60 -17.80
N MET A 31 12.35 1.22 -16.54
CA MET A 31 13.42 0.27 -16.24
C MET A 31 13.07 -1.19 -16.60
N PHE A 32 11.81 -1.61 -16.41
CA PHE A 32 11.44 -3.03 -16.47
C PHE A 32 10.52 -3.40 -17.64
N ILE A 33 9.97 -2.41 -18.36
CA ILE A 33 9.12 -2.66 -19.53
C ILE A 33 9.81 -2.10 -20.79
N THR A 34 10.09 -0.79 -20.82
CA THR A 34 10.63 -0.12 -22.02
C THR A 34 12.09 -0.50 -22.28
N ASN A 35 12.91 -0.46 -21.23
CA ASN A 35 14.35 -0.74 -21.29
C ASN A 35 14.69 -2.08 -20.60
N ALA A 36 13.76 -3.03 -20.56
CA ALA A 36 14.00 -4.35 -20.01
C ALA A 36 15.21 -5.02 -20.67
N ASN A 37 16.13 -5.53 -19.86
CA ASN A 37 17.31 -6.21 -20.41
C ASN A 37 16.88 -7.55 -21.04
N PRO A 38 17.13 -7.78 -22.34
CA PRO A 38 16.72 -9.01 -23.02
C PRO A 38 17.43 -10.27 -22.50
N SER A 39 18.48 -10.11 -21.71
CA SER A 39 19.17 -11.25 -21.06
C SER A 39 18.49 -11.73 -19.76
N TRP A 40 17.50 -11.02 -19.24
CA TRP A 40 16.78 -11.47 -18.06
C TRP A 40 16.01 -12.75 -18.34
N GLN A 41 16.03 -13.63 -17.36
CA GLN A 41 15.32 -14.91 -17.48
C GLN A 41 13.82 -14.73 -17.28
N SER A 42 13.03 -15.43 -18.07
CA SER A 42 11.61 -15.59 -17.82
C SER A 42 11.40 -16.47 -16.59
N GLY A 43 10.51 -16.05 -15.72
CA GLY A 43 10.14 -16.77 -14.50
C GLY A 43 8.69 -16.50 -14.12
N GLN A 44 8.32 -16.88 -12.93
CA GLN A 44 6.99 -16.71 -12.38
C GLN A 44 7.03 -15.85 -11.12
N LEU A 45 5.91 -15.23 -10.76
CA LEU A 45 5.82 -14.43 -9.55
C LEU A 45 6.16 -15.24 -8.29
N SER A 46 5.89 -16.55 -8.30
CA SER A 46 6.29 -17.48 -7.23
C SER A 46 7.81 -17.61 -7.03
N ASP A 47 8.61 -17.20 -8.01
CA ASP A 47 10.08 -17.19 -7.85
C ASP A 47 10.55 -16.05 -6.95
N LEU A 48 9.78 -14.95 -6.90
CA LEU A 48 10.09 -13.72 -6.17
C LEU A 48 9.43 -13.63 -4.80
N ILE A 49 8.27 -14.27 -4.62
CA ILE A 49 7.44 -14.16 -3.40
C ILE A 49 6.90 -15.51 -2.93
N THR A 50 6.46 -15.52 -1.69
CA THR A 50 5.56 -16.54 -1.15
C THR A 50 4.24 -15.86 -0.79
N VAL A 51 3.14 -16.27 -1.42
CA VAL A 51 1.80 -15.76 -1.14
C VAL A 51 1.26 -16.43 0.12
N ARG A 52 0.79 -15.63 1.07
CA ARG A 52 0.18 -16.06 2.34
C ARG A 52 -1.25 -15.56 2.45
N TYR A 53 -2.08 -16.34 3.15
CA TYR A 53 -3.45 -15.93 3.48
C TYR A 53 -3.45 -15.01 4.70
N GLY A 54 -4.22 -13.95 4.64
CA GLY A 54 -4.60 -13.20 5.83
C GLY A 54 -5.46 -14.03 6.77
N LYS A 55 -5.73 -13.52 7.97
CA LYS A 55 -6.44 -14.24 9.04
C LYS A 55 -7.58 -13.42 9.62
N ASP A 56 -8.58 -14.09 10.19
CA ASP A 56 -9.65 -13.42 10.93
C ASP A 56 -9.06 -12.58 12.09
N HIS A 57 -9.58 -11.37 12.25
CA HIS A 57 -9.14 -10.37 13.22
C HIS A 57 -10.15 -10.10 14.35
N LYS A 58 -11.32 -10.76 14.33
CA LYS A 58 -12.46 -10.41 15.21
C LYS A 58 -12.16 -10.60 16.68
N ASN A 59 -11.31 -11.59 17.01
CA ASN A 59 -10.94 -11.94 18.37
C ASN A 59 -9.74 -11.16 18.92
N LEU A 60 -9.18 -10.22 18.14
CA LEU A 60 -8.08 -9.39 18.58
C LEU A 60 -8.61 -8.15 19.31
N ALA A 61 -7.94 -7.78 20.39
CA ALA A 61 -8.20 -6.52 21.08
C ALA A 61 -7.77 -5.31 20.22
N ASP A 62 -8.33 -4.14 20.52
CA ASP A 62 -7.90 -2.89 19.90
C ASP A 62 -6.46 -2.56 20.26
N GLY A 63 -5.73 -1.93 19.34
CA GLY A 63 -4.31 -1.62 19.49
C GLY A 63 -3.81 -0.63 18.46
N THR A 64 -2.55 -0.78 18.05
CA THR A 64 -1.84 0.18 17.20
C THR A 64 -1.48 -0.37 15.81
N TYR A 65 -1.62 -1.67 15.58
CA TYR A 65 -1.26 -2.29 14.30
C TYR A 65 -2.43 -2.25 13.31
N PRO A 66 -2.25 -1.69 12.10
CA PRO A 66 -3.33 -1.57 11.13
C PRO A 66 -3.81 -2.94 10.63
N VAL A 67 -5.12 -3.08 10.50
CA VAL A 67 -5.79 -4.24 9.88
C VAL A 67 -6.23 -3.86 8.47
N TYR A 68 -5.64 -4.52 7.48
CA TYR A 68 -5.94 -4.26 6.07
C TYR A 68 -6.99 -5.23 5.53
N GLY A 69 -8.03 -4.65 4.91
CA GLY A 69 -8.97 -5.31 4.01
C GLY A 69 -8.84 -4.81 2.58
N SER A 70 -9.67 -5.29 1.67
CA SER A 70 -9.64 -4.90 0.24
C SER A 70 -9.93 -3.42 -0.02
N GLY A 71 -10.51 -2.71 0.93
CA GLY A 71 -10.76 -1.25 0.87
C GLY A 71 -9.68 -0.40 1.54
N GLY A 72 -8.67 -0.99 2.18
CA GLY A 72 -7.65 -0.31 2.98
C GLY A 72 -7.73 -0.66 4.45
N ILE A 73 -7.26 0.25 5.34
CA ILE A 73 -7.27 0.04 6.79
C ILE A 73 -8.72 0.04 7.32
N MET A 74 -9.08 -0.99 8.08
CA MET A 74 -10.41 -1.18 8.66
C MET A 74 -10.47 -0.81 10.14
N ARG A 75 -9.42 -1.16 10.91
CA ARG A 75 -9.25 -0.89 12.34
C ARG A 75 -7.80 -1.10 12.75
N TYR A 76 -7.52 -0.97 14.03
CA TYR A 76 -6.20 -1.26 14.61
C TYR A 76 -6.33 -2.34 15.68
N VAL A 77 -5.30 -3.22 15.80
CA VAL A 77 -5.28 -4.37 16.71
C VAL A 77 -4.01 -4.43 17.56
N GLU A 78 -4.04 -5.26 18.60
CA GLU A 78 -3.00 -5.37 19.64
C GLU A 78 -1.67 -5.96 19.14
N ARG A 79 -1.68 -6.74 18.04
CA ARG A 79 -0.48 -7.42 17.50
C ARG A 79 -0.55 -7.54 15.98
N PRO A 80 0.60 -7.55 15.30
CA PRO A 80 0.65 -7.76 13.87
C PRO A 80 0.54 -9.25 13.51
N LEU A 81 0.15 -9.52 12.26
CA LEU A 81 0.25 -10.83 11.62
C LEU A 81 1.63 -11.01 10.96
N TYR A 82 2.18 -9.91 10.44
CA TYR A 82 3.46 -9.85 9.74
C TYR A 82 4.10 -8.49 9.99
N ASP A 83 5.44 -8.45 10.08
CA ASP A 83 6.20 -7.29 10.53
C ASP A 83 7.28 -6.82 9.53
N LYS A 84 7.24 -7.34 8.30
CA LYS A 84 8.16 -6.97 7.23
C LYS A 84 7.42 -6.36 6.06
N GLU A 85 8.19 -5.80 5.14
CA GLU A 85 7.71 -5.26 3.86
C GLU A 85 6.91 -6.31 3.08
N SER A 86 5.75 -5.92 2.56
CA SER A 86 4.81 -6.83 1.90
C SER A 86 3.97 -6.13 0.84
N VAL A 87 3.51 -6.89 -0.14
CA VAL A 87 2.46 -6.49 -1.07
C VAL A 87 1.17 -7.19 -0.67
N LEU A 88 0.14 -6.40 -0.38
CA LEU A 88 -1.19 -6.89 -0.03
C LEU A 88 -2.03 -6.97 -1.29
N ILE A 89 -2.59 -8.15 -1.56
CA ILE A 89 -3.35 -8.43 -2.77
C ILE A 89 -4.75 -8.88 -2.36
N PRO A 90 -5.81 -8.19 -2.80
CA PRO A 90 -7.17 -8.61 -2.52
C PRO A 90 -7.47 -9.99 -3.09
N ARG A 91 -7.98 -10.87 -2.24
CA ARG A 91 -8.50 -12.18 -2.64
C ARG A 91 -9.97 -12.08 -3.06
N LYS A 92 -10.72 -11.17 -2.42
CA LYS A 92 -12.13 -10.88 -2.68
C LYS A 92 -12.38 -9.38 -2.56
N GLY A 93 -13.47 -8.89 -3.12
CA GLY A 93 -13.85 -7.49 -3.07
C GLY A 93 -13.17 -6.67 -4.17
N THR A 94 -12.51 -5.59 -3.84
CA THR A 94 -11.87 -4.67 -4.79
C THR A 94 -10.52 -5.23 -5.26
N LEU A 95 -10.52 -6.19 -6.20
CA LEU A 95 -9.33 -6.96 -6.59
C LEU A 95 -8.16 -6.10 -7.06
N ASN A 96 -8.41 -4.99 -7.77
CA ASN A 96 -7.34 -4.12 -8.28
C ASN A 96 -6.75 -3.18 -7.21
N ASN A 97 -7.25 -3.21 -5.96
CA ASN A 97 -6.68 -2.41 -4.86
C ASN A 97 -5.46 -3.09 -4.23
N VAL A 98 -4.40 -3.26 -5.00
CA VAL A 98 -3.12 -3.77 -4.52
C VAL A 98 -2.42 -2.70 -3.70
N MET A 99 -1.90 -3.07 -2.53
CA MET A 99 -1.27 -2.12 -1.59
C MET A 99 0.15 -2.58 -1.25
N TYR A 100 1.07 -1.62 -1.16
CA TYR A 100 2.39 -1.81 -0.61
C TYR A 100 2.40 -1.37 0.85
N VAL A 101 2.95 -2.20 1.74
CA VAL A 101 3.02 -1.94 3.19
C VAL A 101 4.44 -2.22 3.68
N ASN A 102 4.99 -1.26 4.42
CA ASN A 102 6.32 -1.34 5.04
C ASN A 102 6.25 -0.98 6.54
N GLU A 103 5.32 -1.59 7.23
CA GLU A 103 5.13 -1.48 8.68
C GLU A 103 4.50 -2.79 9.20
N PRO A 104 4.61 -3.11 10.49
CA PRO A 104 3.90 -4.25 11.05
C PRO A 104 2.38 -4.11 10.88
N PHE A 105 1.72 -5.14 10.36
CA PHE A 105 0.29 -5.10 10.03
C PHE A 105 -0.44 -6.41 10.29
N TRP A 106 -1.76 -6.34 10.28
CA TRP A 106 -2.65 -7.50 10.14
C TRP A 106 -3.36 -7.45 8.81
N SER A 107 -3.52 -8.59 8.16
CA SER A 107 -4.28 -8.76 6.91
C SER A 107 -5.44 -9.70 7.14
N VAL A 108 -6.65 -9.31 6.72
CA VAL A 108 -7.86 -10.13 6.90
C VAL A 108 -7.91 -11.32 5.92
N ASP A 109 -8.76 -12.31 6.19
CA ASP A 109 -8.91 -13.55 5.42
C ASP A 109 -9.34 -13.37 3.95
N THR A 110 -9.88 -12.19 3.61
CA THR A 110 -10.21 -11.80 2.22
C THR A 110 -9.06 -11.16 1.47
N MET A 111 -7.86 -11.14 2.07
CA MET A 111 -6.62 -10.63 1.50
C MET A 111 -5.55 -11.71 1.45
N PHE A 112 -4.61 -11.54 0.53
CA PHE A 112 -3.29 -12.15 0.60
C PHE A 112 -2.27 -11.11 1.05
N PHE A 113 -1.19 -11.58 1.69
CA PHE A 113 0.04 -10.83 1.86
C PHE A 113 1.21 -11.65 1.32
N THR A 114 2.32 -10.99 1.04
CA THR A 114 3.47 -11.61 0.39
C THR A 114 4.72 -11.55 1.27
N GLU A 115 5.44 -12.66 1.32
CA GLU A 115 6.80 -12.72 1.88
C GLU A 115 7.79 -12.64 0.72
N MET A 116 8.72 -11.71 0.76
CA MET A 116 9.73 -11.52 -0.28
C MET A 116 10.81 -12.59 -0.17
N ARG A 117 11.24 -13.15 -1.31
CA ARG A 117 12.30 -14.15 -1.40
C ARG A 117 13.66 -13.54 -1.70
N LEU A 118 13.69 -12.33 -2.24
CA LEU A 118 14.89 -11.59 -2.60
C LEU A 118 14.89 -10.23 -1.91
N PRO A 119 16.06 -9.66 -1.61
CA PRO A 119 16.15 -8.27 -1.15
C PRO A 119 15.71 -7.31 -2.28
N ASP A 120 15.30 -6.11 -1.90
CA ASP A 120 14.96 -5.00 -2.80
C ASP A 120 13.88 -5.31 -3.86
N VAL A 121 13.09 -6.38 -3.67
CA VAL A 121 12.14 -6.86 -4.68
C VAL A 121 10.70 -6.40 -4.42
N ALA A 122 10.38 -5.93 -3.22
CA ALA A 122 8.99 -5.69 -2.83
C ALA A 122 8.30 -4.60 -3.66
N LYS A 123 8.98 -3.48 -3.94
CA LYS A 123 8.41 -2.40 -4.76
C LYS A 123 8.30 -2.81 -6.24
N PHE A 124 9.27 -3.58 -6.75
CA PHE A 124 9.16 -4.20 -8.07
C PHE A 124 7.92 -5.08 -8.16
N VAL A 125 7.73 -5.99 -7.22
CA VAL A 125 6.55 -6.88 -7.14
C VAL A 125 5.25 -6.07 -7.03
N PHE A 126 5.25 -5.02 -6.20
CA PHE A 126 4.09 -4.14 -6.06
C PHE A 126 3.69 -3.52 -7.40
N HIS A 127 4.62 -2.90 -8.13
CA HIS A 127 4.35 -2.29 -9.43
C HIS A 127 3.96 -3.32 -10.48
N PHE A 128 4.60 -4.49 -10.48
CA PHE A 128 4.25 -5.60 -11.36
C PHE A 128 2.80 -6.04 -11.16
N VAL A 129 2.40 -6.35 -9.93
CA VAL A 129 1.04 -6.82 -9.64
C VAL A 129 0.01 -5.71 -9.86
N LYS A 130 0.32 -4.48 -9.45
CA LYS A 130 -0.56 -3.31 -9.63
C LYS A 130 -0.82 -2.97 -11.10
N SER A 131 0.12 -3.27 -11.99
CA SER A 131 -0.05 -3.06 -13.43
C SER A 131 -0.96 -4.09 -14.11
N ARG A 132 -1.37 -5.15 -13.39
CA ARG A 132 -2.25 -6.20 -13.92
C ARG A 132 -3.71 -5.89 -13.63
N ASP A 133 -4.57 -6.20 -14.58
CA ASP A 133 -6.02 -6.20 -14.33
C ASP A 133 -6.43 -7.51 -13.64
N LEU A 134 -6.39 -7.49 -12.30
CA LEU A 134 -6.73 -8.68 -11.50
C LEU A 134 -8.20 -9.08 -11.63
N VAL A 135 -9.07 -8.15 -12.02
CA VAL A 135 -10.48 -8.44 -12.29
C VAL A 135 -10.61 -9.27 -13.58
N ALA A 136 -9.85 -8.93 -14.63
CA ALA A 136 -9.84 -9.69 -15.88
C ALA A 136 -9.24 -11.09 -15.74
N LEU A 137 -8.33 -11.28 -14.78
CA LEU A 137 -7.72 -12.58 -14.46
C LEU A 137 -8.63 -13.51 -13.64
N ASN A 138 -9.79 -13.02 -13.22
CA ASN A 138 -10.75 -13.80 -12.45
C ASN A 138 -11.34 -14.95 -13.28
N ALA A 139 -11.31 -16.17 -12.74
CA ALA A 139 -11.76 -17.40 -13.42
C ALA A 139 -13.29 -17.59 -13.45
N GLY A 140 -14.06 -16.53 -13.78
CA GLY A 140 -15.46 -16.69 -14.18
C GLY A 140 -16.47 -17.06 -13.09
N SER A 141 -16.22 -16.79 -11.82
CA SER A 141 -17.21 -16.93 -10.75
C SER A 141 -18.12 -15.70 -10.64
N ALA A 142 -19.36 -15.87 -10.16
CA ALA A 142 -20.31 -14.77 -9.92
C ALA A 142 -19.75 -13.70 -8.91
N VAL A 143 -18.78 -14.09 -8.07
CA VAL A 143 -18.05 -13.19 -7.18
C VAL A 143 -16.57 -13.20 -7.60
N PRO A 144 -16.02 -12.07 -8.05
CA PRO A 144 -14.61 -11.96 -8.42
C PRO A 144 -13.71 -12.43 -7.26
N SER A 145 -12.84 -13.40 -7.55
CA SER A 145 -11.91 -13.92 -6.57
C SER A 145 -10.55 -14.24 -7.18
N MET A 146 -9.49 -13.88 -6.47
CA MET A 146 -8.12 -14.21 -6.82
C MET A 146 -7.69 -15.47 -6.08
N THR A 147 -6.88 -16.32 -6.73
CA THR A 147 -6.30 -17.53 -6.12
C THR A 147 -4.78 -17.44 -6.08
N THR A 148 -4.18 -18.24 -5.21
CA THR A 148 -2.72 -18.36 -5.14
C THR A 148 -2.12 -18.90 -6.43
N ASP A 149 -2.83 -19.80 -7.13
CA ASP A 149 -2.34 -20.41 -8.36
C ASP A 149 -2.27 -19.38 -9.50
N ILE A 150 -3.29 -18.51 -9.61
CA ILE A 150 -3.28 -17.41 -10.59
C ILE A 150 -2.11 -16.46 -10.30
N LEU A 151 -1.92 -16.06 -9.04
CA LEU A 151 -0.81 -15.17 -8.65
C LEU A 151 0.54 -15.83 -8.90
N ASN A 152 0.73 -17.06 -8.45
CA ASN A 152 1.99 -17.78 -8.56
C ASN A 152 2.41 -18.02 -10.02
N ALA A 153 1.45 -18.24 -10.91
CA ALA A 153 1.67 -18.50 -12.33
C ALA A 153 1.86 -17.23 -13.19
N MET A 154 1.79 -16.03 -12.60
CA MET A 154 2.03 -14.80 -13.36
C MET A 154 3.45 -14.76 -13.90
N GLU A 155 3.58 -14.75 -15.22
CA GLU A 155 4.87 -14.69 -15.90
C GLU A 155 5.45 -13.28 -15.90
N LEU A 156 6.78 -13.19 -15.69
CA LEU A 156 7.55 -11.96 -15.73
C LEU A 156 9.01 -12.24 -16.09
N LEU A 157 9.72 -11.18 -16.48
CA LEU A 157 11.18 -11.22 -16.54
C LEU A 157 11.74 -10.94 -15.14
N ILE A 158 12.65 -11.78 -14.68
CA ILE A 158 13.31 -11.64 -13.37
C ILE A 158 14.53 -10.74 -13.56
N PRO A 159 14.51 -9.49 -13.01
CA PRO A 159 15.66 -8.61 -13.11
C PRO A 159 16.85 -9.13 -12.29
N ASP A 160 18.05 -8.74 -12.68
CA ASP A 160 19.23 -8.96 -11.86
C ASP A 160 19.21 -8.12 -10.56
N ALA A 161 19.98 -8.56 -9.56
CA ALA A 161 20.01 -7.92 -8.25
C ALA A 161 20.45 -6.44 -8.30
N ASP A 162 21.41 -6.12 -9.18
CA ASP A 162 21.92 -4.74 -9.33
C ASP A 162 20.82 -3.80 -9.85
N THR A 163 20.00 -4.28 -10.78
CA THR A 163 18.87 -3.49 -11.32
C THR A 163 17.78 -3.31 -10.29
N LEU A 164 17.45 -4.37 -9.50
CA LEU A 164 16.51 -4.25 -8.38
C LEU A 164 16.99 -3.23 -7.33
N THR A 165 18.26 -3.30 -6.92
CA THR A 165 18.85 -2.36 -5.97
C THR A 165 18.87 -0.91 -6.51
N LYS A 166 19.17 -0.72 -7.81
CA LYS A 166 19.08 0.62 -8.43
C LYS A 166 17.66 1.18 -8.39
N PHE A 167 16.67 0.36 -8.72
CA PHE A 167 15.27 0.76 -8.65
C PHE A 167 14.87 1.10 -7.21
N GLU A 168 15.19 0.23 -6.25
CA GLU A 168 14.92 0.44 -4.82
C GLU A 168 15.52 1.78 -4.35
N ASN A 169 16.78 2.06 -4.64
CA ASN A 169 17.46 3.28 -4.23
C ASN A 169 16.79 4.56 -4.76
N VAL A 170 16.17 4.48 -5.94
CA VAL A 170 15.46 5.62 -6.55
C VAL A 170 14.06 5.79 -5.95
N VAL A 171 13.31 4.70 -5.74
CA VAL A 171 11.91 4.79 -5.34
C VAL A 171 11.69 4.73 -3.84
N ALA A 172 12.60 4.14 -3.05
CA ALA A 172 12.43 4.03 -1.60
C ALA A 172 12.22 5.39 -0.90
N PRO A 173 12.94 6.48 -1.24
CA PRO A 173 12.68 7.80 -0.68
C PRO A 173 11.27 8.32 -0.98
N MET A 174 10.70 7.99 -2.16
CA MET A 174 9.34 8.37 -2.54
C MET A 174 8.33 7.66 -1.64
N TYR A 175 8.49 6.35 -1.43
CA TYR A 175 7.62 5.55 -0.56
C TYR A 175 7.72 5.97 0.90
N LEU A 176 8.93 6.32 1.38
CA LEU A 176 9.10 6.88 2.72
C LEU A 176 8.33 8.20 2.89
N THR A 177 8.41 9.09 1.90
CA THR A 177 7.65 10.35 1.90
C THR A 177 6.14 10.09 1.88
N VAL A 178 5.67 9.14 1.07
CA VAL A 178 4.25 8.74 1.04
C VAL A 178 3.78 8.25 2.41
N GLN A 179 4.58 7.42 3.08
CA GLN A 179 4.28 6.92 4.43
C GLN A 179 4.21 8.07 5.45
N GLN A 180 5.21 8.96 5.47
CA GLN A 180 5.25 10.12 6.37
C GLN A 180 4.05 11.06 6.16
N ASN A 181 3.72 11.39 4.92
CA ASN A 181 2.57 12.22 4.57
C ASN A 181 1.24 11.56 4.97
N THR A 182 1.15 10.24 4.87
CA THR A 182 -0.04 9.48 5.29
C THR A 182 -0.22 9.53 6.80
N GLN A 183 0.86 9.30 7.55
CA GLN A 183 0.86 9.40 9.02
C GLN A 183 0.56 10.83 9.50
N GLU A 184 1.16 11.85 8.85
CA GLU A 184 0.86 13.26 9.14
C GLU A 184 -0.62 13.56 8.90
N SER A 185 -1.16 13.12 7.77
CA SER A 185 -2.58 13.35 7.41
C SER A 185 -3.54 12.70 8.42
N SER A 186 -3.21 11.51 8.94
CA SER A 186 -4.00 10.86 9.99
C SER A 186 -4.01 11.68 11.28
N LYS A 187 -2.84 12.14 11.74
CA LYS A 187 -2.73 13.00 12.93
C LYS A 187 -3.46 14.34 12.77
N LEU A 188 -3.37 14.94 11.58
CA LEU A 188 -4.08 16.19 11.29
C LEU A 188 -5.60 16.00 11.27
N ALA A 189 -6.09 14.86 10.75
CA ALA A 189 -7.51 14.52 10.77
C ALA A 189 -8.01 14.31 12.20
N GLU A 190 -7.28 13.56 13.03
CA GLU A 190 -7.59 13.37 14.46
C GLU A 190 -7.65 14.71 15.21
N LEU A 191 -6.66 15.59 14.98
CA LEU A 191 -6.62 16.93 15.56
C LEU A 191 -7.84 17.76 15.11
N ARG A 192 -8.14 17.80 13.82
CA ARG A 192 -9.30 18.49 13.26
C ARG A 192 -10.59 18.00 13.93
N ASP A 193 -10.79 16.69 13.98
CA ASP A 193 -12.02 16.07 14.49
C ASP A 193 -12.17 16.29 16.01
N SER A 194 -11.07 16.43 16.76
CA SER A 194 -11.07 16.78 18.18
C SER A 194 -11.36 18.26 18.44
N LEU A 195 -10.92 19.16 17.55
CA LEU A 195 -11.10 20.60 17.69
C LEU A 195 -12.49 21.06 17.23
N LEU A 196 -13.09 20.40 16.24
CA LEU A 196 -14.35 20.83 15.63
C LEU A 196 -15.51 20.99 16.63
N PRO A 197 -15.81 20.05 17.54
CA PRO A 197 -16.86 20.20 18.54
C PRO A 197 -16.60 21.37 19.50
N ARG A 198 -15.33 21.58 19.90
CA ARG A 198 -14.94 22.63 20.86
C ARG A 198 -15.03 24.03 20.26
N LEU A 199 -14.77 24.16 18.96
CA LEU A 199 -14.97 25.39 18.21
C LEU A 199 -16.47 25.68 18.01
N MET A 200 -17.26 24.66 17.72
CA MET A 200 -18.71 24.80 17.51
C MET A 200 -19.45 25.13 18.81
N SER A 201 -18.98 24.63 19.95
CA SER A 201 -19.55 24.93 21.27
C SER A 201 -19.12 26.29 21.83
N GLY A 202 -18.16 26.99 21.19
CA GLY A 202 -17.57 28.23 21.72
C GLY A 202 -16.59 28.02 22.90
N GLU A 203 -16.24 26.77 23.22
CA GLU A 203 -15.24 26.44 24.25
C GLU A 203 -13.83 26.95 23.85
N LEU A 204 -13.53 26.96 22.55
CA LEU A 204 -12.31 27.51 21.99
C LEU A 204 -12.64 28.76 21.17
N ASP A 205 -12.14 29.90 21.63
CA ASP A 205 -12.18 31.13 20.85
C ASP A 205 -10.85 31.33 20.09
N VAL A 206 -10.94 31.36 18.78
CA VAL A 206 -9.78 31.53 17.86
C VAL A 206 -9.81 32.90 17.16
N SER A 207 -10.68 33.83 17.57
CA SER A 207 -10.85 35.14 16.93
C SER A 207 -9.59 36.03 17.03
N ASN A 208 -8.67 35.74 17.97
CA ASN A 208 -7.42 36.48 18.20
C ASN A 208 -6.17 35.77 17.72
N ILE A 209 -6.28 34.68 16.94
CA ILE A 209 -5.12 33.98 16.39
C ILE A 209 -4.84 34.55 14.99
N ASP A 210 -3.74 35.28 14.85
CA ASP A 210 -3.20 35.70 13.54
C ASP A 210 -2.66 34.45 12.81
N LEU A 211 -3.22 34.17 11.61
CA LEU A 211 -2.90 33.02 10.75
C LEU A 211 -2.18 33.50 9.48
#